data_f67531bd1ef16661dcc4839d55fabbe8
#
_entry.id   f67531bd1ef16661dcc4839d55fabbe8
#
_cell.length_a   1.000
_cell.length_b   1.000
_cell.length_c   1.000
_cell.angle_alpha   90.00
_cell.angle_beta   90.00
_cell.angle_gamma   90.00
#
_symmetry.space_group_name_H-M   'P 1'
#
loop_
_entity.id
_entity.type
_entity.pdbx_description
1 polymer ?
#
loop_
_entity_poly.entity_id
_entity_poly.type
_entity_poly.pdbx_seq_one_letter_code
_entity_poly.pdbx_strand_id
1 'polypeptide(L)' 'MEPVNENSPRPSNIQLCEQALAAARPWGLEAEVMWSALNAAAEANEHGKSFEEVLDEAMAEWEL' A
#
# COMPACT_ATOMS: atom_id res chain seq x y z
N MET A 1 -10.71 7.98 24.77
CA MET A 1 -10.82 7.53 24.09
C MET A 1 -10.24 6.96 23.48
N GLU A 2 -10.21 6.39 23.26
CA GLU A 2 -9.84 5.91 22.65
C GLU A 2 -9.87 5.55 21.89
N PRO A 3 -9.70 5.11 22.20
CA PRO A 3 -9.49 5.17 20.98
C PRO A 3 -10.05 4.57 19.93
N VAL A 4 -10.36 5.31 19.18
CA VAL A 4 -10.93 4.93 17.92
C VAL A 4 -10.10 3.91 17.20
N ASN A 5 -8.81 4.05 17.28
CA ASN A 5 -7.92 3.15 16.59
C ASN A 5 -8.07 1.72 17.04
N GLU A 6 -8.44 1.55 18.27
CA GLU A 6 -8.60 0.21 18.81
C GLU A 6 -9.77 -0.51 18.20
N ASN A 7 -10.75 0.28 17.74
CA ASN A 7 -11.93 -0.31 17.15
C ASN A 7 -11.83 -0.45 15.65
N SER A 8 -10.82 0.17 15.06
CA SER A 8 -10.65 0.11 13.64
C SER A 8 -9.72 -1.03 13.28
N PRO A 9 -10.20 -2.01 12.52
CA PRO A 9 -9.34 -3.11 12.09
C PRO A 9 -8.41 -2.70 10.96
N ARG A 10 -8.61 -1.51 10.40
CA ARG A 10 -7.86 -1.13 9.22
C ARG A 10 -6.56 -0.43 9.58
N PRO A 11 -5.46 -0.82 8.98
CA PRO A 11 -4.21 -0.09 9.15
C PRO A 11 -4.29 1.27 8.47
N SER A 12 -3.48 2.20 8.96
CA SER A 12 -3.38 3.50 8.34
C SER A 12 -2.64 3.36 7.00
N ASN A 13 -2.73 4.39 6.18
CA ASN A 13 -2.00 4.39 4.91
C ASN A 13 -0.50 4.26 5.12
N ILE A 14 0.01 4.87 6.18
CA ILE A 14 1.43 4.74 6.50
C ILE A 14 1.79 3.30 6.83
N GLN A 15 0.94 2.64 7.61
CA GLN A 15 1.17 1.25 7.96
C GLN A 15 1.11 0.35 6.74
N LEU A 16 0.19 0.64 5.82
CA LEU A 16 0.11 -0.13 4.58
C LEU A 16 1.38 0.03 3.76
N CYS A 17 1.91 1.24 3.69
CA CYS A 17 3.17 1.48 2.99
C CYS A 17 4.31 0.73 3.65
N GLU A 18 4.36 0.75 4.98
CA GLU A 18 5.41 0.04 5.70
C GLU A 18 5.36 -1.45 5.44
N GLN A 19 4.15 -2.00 5.38
CA GLN A 19 3.99 -3.42 5.10
C GLN A 19 4.47 -3.76 3.70
N ALA A 20 4.14 -2.90 2.73
CA ALA A 20 4.57 -3.13 1.36
C ALA A 20 6.08 -3.04 1.24
N LEU A 21 6.68 -2.05 1.90
CA LEU A 21 8.13 -1.91 1.88
C LEU A 21 8.83 -3.09 2.54
N ALA A 22 8.25 -3.58 3.64
CA ALA A 22 8.82 -4.74 4.31
C ALA A 22 8.78 -5.97 3.42
N ALA A 23 7.71 -6.14 2.67
CA ALA A 23 7.60 -7.27 1.74
C ALA A 23 8.60 -7.15 0.60
N ALA A 24 8.88 -5.92 0.16
CA ALA A 24 9.79 -5.71 -0.97
C ALA A 24 11.25 -5.73 -0.58
N ARG A 25 11.54 -5.48 0.69
CA ARG A 25 12.93 -5.29 1.14
C ARG A 25 13.83 -6.49 0.86
N PRO A 26 13.39 -7.74 1.12
CA PRO A 26 14.26 -8.88 0.84
C PRO A 26 14.68 -9.00 -0.61
N TRP A 27 13.90 -8.39 -1.51
CA TRP A 27 14.17 -8.48 -2.94
C TRP A 27 14.79 -7.20 -3.49
N GLY A 28 14.97 -6.19 -2.64
CA GLY A 28 15.53 -4.93 -3.09
C GLY A 28 14.59 -4.16 -4.00
N LEU A 29 13.28 -4.36 -3.87
CA LEU A 29 12.31 -3.78 -4.77
C LEU A 29 11.51 -2.65 -4.14
N GLU A 30 12.02 -2.06 -3.06
CA GLU A 30 11.28 -1.02 -2.34
C GLU A 30 10.93 0.16 -3.24
N ALA A 31 11.91 0.63 -3.99
CA ALA A 31 11.66 1.78 -4.86
C ALA A 31 10.68 1.43 -5.97
N GLU A 32 10.84 0.23 -6.52
CA GLU A 32 9.97 -0.22 -7.61
C GLU A 32 8.53 -0.33 -7.15
N VAL A 33 8.32 -0.92 -5.97
CA VAL A 33 6.96 -1.05 -5.45
C VAL A 33 6.35 0.31 -5.20
N MET A 34 7.11 1.24 -4.62
CA MET A 34 6.60 2.58 -4.37
C MET A 34 6.30 3.31 -5.67
N TRP A 35 7.14 3.15 -6.66
CA TRP A 35 6.91 3.78 -7.95
C TRP A 35 5.61 3.27 -8.56
N SER A 36 5.42 1.96 -8.54
CA SER A 36 4.19 1.36 -9.06
C SER A 36 2.97 1.84 -8.27
N ALA A 37 3.12 1.95 -6.94
CA ALA A 37 2.01 2.39 -6.10
C ALA A 37 1.62 3.84 -6.41
N LEU A 38 2.61 4.70 -6.64
CA LEU A 38 2.31 6.09 -6.95
C LEU A 38 1.58 6.22 -8.28
N ASN A 39 2.00 5.44 -9.27
CA ASN A 39 1.32 5.46 -10.56
C ASN A 39 -0.10 4.93 -10.44
N ALA A 40 -0.28 3.84 -9.70
CA ALA A 40 -1.60 3.27 -9.51
C ALA A 40 -2.50 4.22 -8.71
N ALA A 41 -1.93 4.95 -7.76
CA ALA A 41 -2.70 5.90 -6.96
C ALA A 41 -3.26 7.02 -7.82
N ALA A 42 -2.51 7.45 -8.80
CA ALA A 42 -2.99 8.51 -9.70
C ALA A 42 -4.23 8.03 -10.45
N GLU A 43 -4.24 6.77 -10.86
CA GLU A 43 -5.38 6.21 -11.56
C GLU A 43 -6.52 5.88 -10.60
N ALA A 44 -6.19 5.52 -9.38
CA ALA A 44 -7.19 5.13 -8.40
C ALA A 44 -8.17 6.23 -8.12
N ASN A 45 -7.71 7.49 -8.15
CA ASN A 45 -8.59 8.63 -7.96
C ASN A 45 -9.72 8.65 -8.97
N GLU A 46 -9.46 8.16 -10.17
CA GLU A 46 -10.45 8.15 -11.22
C GLU A 46 -11.37 6.95 -11.15
N HIS A 47 -10.90 5.87 -10.53
CA HIS A 47 -11.63 4.60 -10.54
C HIS A 47 -12.17 4.21 -9.17
N GLY A 48 -11.93 5.04 -8.16
CA GLY A 48 -12.50 4.78 -6.85
C GLY A 48 -11.86 3.64 -6.08
N LYS A 49 -10.63 3.29 -6.41
CA LYS A 49 -9.95 2.24 -5.69
C LYS A 49 -9.46 2.73 -4.34
N SER A 50 -9.43 1.83 -3.37
CA SER A 50 -8.88 2.15 -2.07
C SER A 50 -7.35 2.13 -2.13
N PHE A 51 -6.72 2.77 -1.15
CA PHE A 51 -5.27 2.77 -1.08
C PHE A 51 -4.72 1.37 -0.88
N GLU A 52 -5.44 0.55 -0.13
CA GLU A 52 -5.04 -0.82 0.09
C GLU A 52 -5.00 -1.60 -1.22
N GLU A 53 -6.00 -1.39 -2.07
CA GLU A 53 -6.02 -2.03 -3.38
C GLU A 53 -4.87 -1.56 -4.25
N VAL A 54 -4.53 -0.27 -4.14
CA VAL A 54 -3.41 0.29 -4.90
C VAL A 54 -2.11 -0.42 -4.53
N LEU A 55 -1.88 -0.59 -3.24
CA LEU A 55 -0.66 -1.25 -2.79
C LEU A 55 -0.65 -2.73 -3.14
N ASP A 56 -1.80 -3.38 -3.05
CA ASP A 56 -1.90 -4.78 -3.43
C ASP A 56 -1.54 -4.97 -4.89
N GLU A 57 -2.01 -4.07 -5.75
CA GLU A 57 -1.70 -4.16 -7.17
C GLU A 57 -0.23 -3.89 -7.42
N ALA A 58 0.35 -2.93 -6.69
CA ALA A 58 1.76 -2.63 -6.86
C ALA A 58 2.62 -3.84 -6.48
N MET A 59 2.27 -4.48 -5.38
CA MET A 59 3.01 -5.66 -4.95
C MET A 59 2.83 -6.81 -5.92
N ALA A 60 1.62 -6.98 -6.43
CA ALA A 60 1.34 -8.05 -7.38
C ALA A 60 2.14 -7.87 -8.67
N GLU A 61 2.35 -6.63 -9.07
CA GLU A 61 3.11 -6.34 -10.28
C GLU A 61 4.54 -6.87 -10.16
N TRP A 62 5.08 -6.88 -8.95
CA TRP A 62 6.44 -7.36 -8.69
C TRP A 62 6.44 -8.74 -8.05
N GLU A 63 5.28 -9.41 -8.01
CA GLU A 63 5.14 -10.79 -7.52
C GLU A 63 5.54 -10.93 -6.05
N LEU A 64 5.11 -9.98 -5.26
CA LEU A 64 5.39 -10.01 -3.82
C LEU A 64 4.23 -10.57 -3.01
#